data_d8589d11962845b61557f7f72fa664ac
#
_entry.id   d8589d11962845b61557f7f72fa664ac
#
_cell.length_a   1.000
_cell.length_b   1.000
_cell.length_c   1.000
_cell.angle_alpha   90.00
_cell.angle_beta   90.00
_cell.angle_gamma   90.00
#
_symmetry.space_group_name_H-M   'P 1'
#
loop_
_entity.id
_entity.type
_entity.pdbx_description
1 polymer ?
#
loop_
_entity_poly.entity_id
_entity_poly.type
_entity_poly.pdbx_seq_one_letter_code
_entity_poly.pdbx_strand_id
1 'polypeptide(L)'
;MYYLNPKVENLYRIFDQNERKDYLRLDLNENLGDLPEDYIKSVLDQVTPQFVAQYPETLHFTEVLAEHLGTDISHLCLVNGFVEGIRYIIQAFTGENGRIVGVVPSYFMFQVYSEMYGRNFVDISYNEDLSMNVEKIINELTDDTQMLILLNPNNPMGNVYTDEELERILKVAQEKQITLLIDEAYHYFYPRTFIRYALECEYDFITRIFSKLFSMAGCRLEYVVGWPEGVKMVQKLCTPHNTNTFAMLFAEKILTTPRLLDSLIENLNNGREYLINWLDANDYSHKGEAGNFIFIKPKTDAQNIVNRMKADKKNLIKSYPNVGEFGNCLRVNIG
;
A
#
# COMPACT_ATOMS: atom_id res chain seq x y z
N MET A 1 -33.80 22.39 4.80
CA MET A 1 -32.35 22.25 5.08
C MET A 1 -31.92 20.94 4.46
N TYR A 2 -30.84 20.93 3.66
CA TYR A 2 -30.33 19.68 3.08
C TYR A 2 -29.65 18.87 4.18
N TYR A 3 -29.80 17.54 4.12
CA TYR A 3 -29.08 16.64 5.01
C TYR A 3 -27.61 16.53 4.56
N LEU A 4 -26.68 16.73 5.47
CA LEU A 4 -25.27 16.44 5.31
C LEU A 4 -24.86 15.42 6.35
N ASN A 5 -24.18 14.35 5.92
CA ASN A 5 -23.73 13.30 6.84
C ASN A 5 -22.64 13.89 7.77
N PRO A 6 -22.87 13.94 9.10
CA PRO A 6 -21.90 14.54 10.02
C PRO A 6 -20.53 13.87 10.02
N LYS A 7 -20.46 12.57 9.71
CA LYS A 7 -19.19 11.83 9.60
C LYS A 7 -18.36 12.28 8.40
N VAL A 8 -19.02 12.76 7.34
CA VAL A 8 -18.36 13.30 6.15
C VAL A 8 -18.01 14.78 6.35
N GLU A 9 -18.89 15.54 6.98
CA GLU A 9 -18.70 16.97 7.25
C GLU A 9 -17.45 17.26 8.06
N ASN A 10 -17.19 16.43 9.08
CA ASN A 10 -16.07 16.60 10.02
C ASN A 10 -14.81 15.82 9.61
N LEU A 11 -14.86 15.08 8.49
CA LEU A 11 -13.77 14.21 8.07
C LEU A 11 -12.55 15.04 7.63
N TYR A 12 -11.42 14.85 8.31
CA TYR A 12 -10.18 15.51 7.93
C TYR A 12 -9.57 14.87 6.68
N ARG A 13 -9.42 15.66 5.62
CA ARG A 13 -8.80 15.25 4.37
C ARG A 13 -7.83 16.32 3.88
N ILE A 14 -6.64 15.87 3.47
CA ILE A 14 -5.69 16.75 2.77
C ILE A 14 -5.88 16.51 1.26
N PHE A 15 -6.15 17.58 0.54
CA PHE A 15 -6.16 17.59 -0.93
C PHE A 15 -4.89 18.29 -1.40
N ASP A 16 -3.96 17.53 -1.95
CA ASP A 16 -2.77 18.12 -2.57
C ASP A 16 -3.17 18.74 -3.90
N GLN A 17 -3.11 20.08 -3.99
CA GLN A 17 -3.45 20.85 -5.19
C GLN A 17 -2.20 21.36 -5.92
N ASN A 18 -1.01 20.99 -5.47
CA ASN A 18 0.22 21.50 -6.05
C ASN A 18 0.51 20.85 -7.40
N GLU A 19 0.89 21.66 -8.38
CA GLU A 19 1.52 21.18 -9.59
C GLU A 19 2.88 20.55 -9.25
N ARG A 20 3.02 19.22 -9.48
CA ARG A 20 4.21 18.45 -9.10
C ARG A 20 5.08 18.07 -10.31
N LYS A 21 4.66 18.44 -11.52
CA LYS A 21 5.30 18.03 -12.79
C LYS A 21 6.76 18.52 -12.94
N ASP A 22 7.08 19.66 -12.33
CA ASP A 22 8.41 20.27 -12.43
C ASP A 22 9.35 19.89 -11.27
N TYR A 23 8.95 18.91 -10.46
CA TYR A 23 9.69 18.47 -9.29
C TYR A 23 10.10 17.01 -9.43
N LEU A 24 11.27 16.65 -8.89
CA LEU A 24 11.61 15.26 -8.58
C LEU A 24 10.79 14.83 -7.36
N ARG A 25 9.95 13.82 -7.53
CA ARG A 25 8.91 13.42 -6.56
C ARG A 25 9.37 12.29 -5.66
N LEU A 26 10.01 12.62 -4.54
CA LEU A 26 10.51 11.65 -3.57
C LEU A 26 9.68 11.62 -2.28
N ASP A 27 8.40 12.01 -2.33
CA ASP A 27 7.53 12.23 -1.17
C ASP A 27 6.32 11.29 -1.06
N LEU A 28 5.83 10.71 -2.17
CA LEU A 28 4.66 9.84 -2.20
C LEU A 28 4.97 8.36 -2.49
N ASN A 29 6.25 7.97 -2.39
CA ASN A 29 6.70 6.60 -2.66
C ASN A 29 6.30 6.14 -4.07
N GLU A 30 6.33 7.06 -5.03
CA GLU A 30 6.23 6.75 -6.46
C GLU A 30 7.54 6.06 -6.88
N ASN A 31 7.48 5.09 -7.76
CA ASN A 31 8.68 4.60 -8.44
C ASN A 31 8.85 5.45 -9.70
N LEU A 32 9.89 6.27 -9.71
CA LEU A 32 10.22 7.17 -10.83
C LEU A 32 11.23 6.54 -11.79
N GLY A 33 11.65 5.28 -11.53
CA GLY A 33 12.42 4.50 -12.48
C GLY A 33 11.63 4.40 -13.78
N ASP A 34 12.22 4.87 -14.87
CA ASP A 34 11.55 4.92 -16.15
C ASP A 34 11.28 3.50 -16.67
N LEU A 35 10.01 3.19 -16.93
CA LEU A 35 9.68 2.03 -17.74
C LEU A 35 10.34 2.19 -19.12
N PRO A 36 10.93 1.13 -19.70
CA PRO A 36 11.61 1.23 -20.99
C PRO A 36 10.68 1.80 -22.09
N GLU A 37 11.21 2.69 -22.93
CA GLU A 37 10.41 3.32 -24.00
C GLU A 37 9.84 2.30 -24.98
N ASP A 38 10.59 1.26 -25.30
CA ASP A 38 10.16 0.16 -26.15
C ASP A 38 9.02 -0.65 -25.50
N TYR A 39 9.05 -0.82 -24.18
CA TYR A 39 7.92 -1.40 -23.46
C TYR A 39 6.67 -0.52 -23.59
N ILE A 40 6.78 0.79 -23.29
CA ILE A 40 5.65 1.74 -23.41
C ILE A 40 5.09 1.69 -24.84
N LYS A 41 5.97 1.76 -25.85
CA LYS A 41 5.57 1.66 -27.24
C LYS A 41 4.85 0.34 -27.54
N SER A 42 5.37 -0.79 -27.07
CA SER A 42 4.78 -2.12 -27.31
C SER A 42 3.39 -2.29 -26.72
N VAL A 43 3.08 -1.56 -25.63
CA VAL A 43 1.75 -1.48 -25.05
C VAL A 43 0.83 -0.60 -25.90
N LEU A 44 1.29 0.61 -26.24
CA LEU A 44 0.49 1.59 -26.98
C LEU A 44 0.17 1.13 -28.42
N ASP A 45 1.06 0.36 -29.05
CA ASP A 45 0.82 -0.22 -30.39
C ASP A 45 -0.38 -1.21 -30.43
N GLN A 46 -0.85 -1.68 -29.28
CA GLN A 46 -2.05 -2.52 -29.15
C GLN A 46 -3.35 -1.72 -29.01
N VAL A 47 -3.26 -0.42 -28.80
CA VAL A 47 -4.41 0.46 -28.58
C VAL A 47 -5.07 0.78 -29.92
N THR A 48 -6.28 0.25 -30.11
CA THR A 48 -7.12 0.52 -31.30
C THR A 48 -8.30 1.43 -30.96
N PRO A 49 -8.99 2.02 -31.94
CA PRO A 49 -10.25 2.72 -31.67
C PRO A 49 -11.29 1.88 -30.95
N GLN A 50 -11.36 0.58 -31.27
CA GLN A 50 -12.28 -0.35 -30.61
C GLN A 50 -11.89 -0.59 -29.15
N PHE A 51 -10.59 -0.76 -28.85
CA PHE A 51 -10.08 -0.90 -27.50
C PHE A 51 -10.49 0.29 -26.58
N VAL A 52 -10.48 1.51 -27.14
CA VAL A 52 -10.87 2.71 -26.39
C VAL A 52 -12.39 2.82 -26.21
N ALA A 53 -13.16 2.31 -27.18
CA ALA A 53 -14.61 2.49 -27.21
C ALA A 53 -15.37 1.47 -26.35
N GLN A 54 -14.76 0.36 -25.97
CA GLN A 54 -15.39 -0.73 -25.25
C GLN A 54 -15.20 -0.62 -23.74
N TYR A 55 -16.16 -1.13 -22.98
CA TYR A 55 -16.00 -1.31 -21.54
C TYR A 55 -14.92 -2.34 -21.24
N PRO A 56 -14.19 -2.20 -20.12
CA PRO A 56 -13.15 -3.15 -19.74
C PRO A 56 -13.69 -4.57 -19.54
N GLU A 57 -13.01 -5.53 -20.14
CA GLU A 57 -13.18 -6.96 -19.91
C GLU A 57 -12.07 -7.47 -19.00
N THR A 58 -12.41 -7.89 -17.79
CA THR A 58 -11.43 -8.16 -16.74
C THR A 58 -10.92 -9.58 -16.71
N LEU A 59 -11.64 -10.54 -17.33
CA LEU A 59 -11.38 -11.97 -17.17
C LEU A 59 -9.98 -12.35 -17.59
N HIS A 60 -9.57 -11.99 -18.81
CA HIS A 60 -8.24 -12.35 -19.32
C HIS A 60 -7.10 -11.84 -18.41
N PHE A 61 -7.15 -10.58 -18.02
CA PHE A 61 -6.13 -10.03 -17.11
C PHE A 61 -6.17 -10.72 -15.73
N THR A 62 -7.37 -11.06 -15.23
CA THR A 62 -7.51 -11.79 -13.96
C THR A 62 -6.89 -13.19 -14.04
N GLU A 63 -7.01 -13.87 -15.19
CA GLU A 63 -6.34 -15.16 -15.43
C GLU A 63 -4.82 -15.03 -15.44
N VAL A 64 -4.28 -14.04 -16.14
CA VAL A 64 -2.82 -13.74 -16.15
C VAL A 64 -2.31 -13.43 -14.74
N LEU A 65 -3.07 -12.64 -13.97
CA LEU A 65 -2.71 -12.31 -12.60
C LEU A 65 -2.78 -13.55 -11.68
N ALA A 66 -3.79 -14.39 -11.84
CA ALA A 66 -3.95 -15.65 -11.09
C ALA A 66 -2.76 -16.59 -11.35
N GLU A 67 -2.37 -16.76 -12.61
CA GLU A 67 -1.18 -17.54 -12.99
C GLU A 67 0.10 -16.97 -12.35
N HIS A 68 0.29 -15.66 -12.41
CA HIS A 68 1.44 -15.00 -11.78
C HIS A 68 1.51 -15.22 -10.27
N LEU A 69 0.36 -15.25 -9.60
CA LEU A 69 0.25 -15.45 -8.15
C LEU A 69 0.18 -16.94 -7.74
N GLY A 70 0.05 -17.86 -8.70
CA GLY A 70 -0.10 -19.29 -8.43
C GLY A 70 -1.43 -19.64 -7.75
N THR A 71 -2.53 -18.95 -8.11
CA THR A 71 -3.86 -19.15 -7.53
C THR A 71 -4.95 -19.24 -8.59
N ASP A 72 -6.21 -19.34 -8.17
CA ASP A 72 -7.39 -19.32 -9.03
C ASP A 72 -8.06 -17.95 -9.07
N ILE A 73 -8.71 -17.61 -10.17
CA ILE A 73 -9.41 -16.33 -10.36
C ILE A 73 -10.48 -16.04 -9.31
N SER A 74 -11.05 -17.08 -8.70
CA SER A 74 -12.06 -16.92 -7.63
C SER A 74 -11.51 -16.27 -6.36
N HIS A 75 -10.20 -16.29 -6.18
CA HIS A 75 -9.50 -15.64 -5.06
C HIS A 75 -9.18 -14.17 -5.33
N LEU A 76 -9.53 -13.63 -6.50
CA LEU A 76 -9.09 -12.31 -6.93
C LEU A 76 -10.25 -11.33 -7.15
N CYS A 77 -10.06 -10.09 -6.73
CA CYS A 77 -10.92 -8.97 -7.09
C CYS A 77 -10.07 -7.79 -7.55
N LEU A 78 -10.23 -7.37 -8.79
CA LEU A 78 -9.59 -6.16 -9.31
C LEU A 78 -10.36 -4.93 -8.84
N VAL A 79 -9.61 -3.88 -8.42
CA VAL A 79 -10.19 -2.62 -7.93
C VAL A 79 -9.43 -1.40 -8.47
N ASN A 80 -10.08 -0.24 -8.47
CA ASN A 80 -9.53 0.97 -9.05
C ASN A 80 -8.75 1.79 -8.03
N GLY A 81 -7.47 1.46 -7.86
CA GLY A 81 -6.54 2.18 -6.98
C GLY A 81 -6.58 1.76 -5.52
N PHE A 82 -5.46 1.98 -4.87
CA PHE A 82 -5.06 1.48 -3.56
C PHE A 82 -6.11 1.54 -2.45
N VAL A 83 -6.93 2.54 -2.48
CA VAL A 83 -7.88 2.84 -1.40
C VAL A 83 -9.23 2.15 -1.56
N GLU A 84 -9.51 1.62 -2.74
CA GLU A 84 -10.85 1.08 -3.03
C GLU A 84 -11.01 -0.33 -2.45
N GLY A 85 -10.01 -1.17 -2.59
CA GLY A 85 -10.02 -2.51 -1.98
C GLY A 85 -10.14 -2.46 -0.46
N ILE A 86 -9.31 -1.63 0.19
CA ILE A 86 -9.37 -1.41 1.64
C ILE A 86 -10.75 -0.92 2.07
N ARG A 87 -11.29 0.07 1.36
CA ARG A 87 -12.61 0.65 1.64
C ARG A 87 -13.71 -0.40 1.57
N TYR A 88 -13.70 -1.25 0.55
CA TYR A 88 -14.70 -2.30 0.37
C TYR A 88 -14.60 -3.39 1.44
N ILE A 89 -13.39 -3.78 1.82
CA ILE A 89 -13.19 -4.77 2.90
C ILE A 89 -13.70 -4.21 4.22
N ILE A 90 -13.34 -2.97 4.60
CA ILE A 90 -13.87 -2.32 5.81
C ILE A 90 -15.40 -2.26 5.76
N GLN A 91 -15.98 -1.87 4.64
CA GLN A 91 -17.43 -1.75 4.49
C GLN A 91 -18.14 -3.10 4.56
N ALA A 92 -17.58 -4.16 3.98
CA ALA A 92 -18.19 -5.49 3.91
C ALA A 92 -18.13 -6.24 5.25
N PHE A 93 -17.02 -6.08 5.99
CA PHE A 93 -16.69 -6.95 7.11
C PHE A 93 -16.69 -6.25 8.48
N THR A 94 -17.15 -5.01 8.54
CA THR A 94 -17.35 -4.31 9.82
C THR A 94 -18.71 -3.62 9.89
N GLY A 95 -19.36 -3.68 11.05
CA GLY A 95 -20.63 -3.02 11.33
C GLY A 95 -20.47 -1.58 11.81
N GLU A 96 -21.57 -0.84 11.95
CA GLU A 96 -21.57 0.47 12.59
C GLU A 96 -21.05 0.37 14.04
N ASN A 97 -20.18 1.29 14.44
CA ASN A 97 -19.44 1.26 15.70
C ASN A 97 -18.50 0.03 15.87
N GLY A 98 -18.31 -0.76 14.82
CA GLY A 98 -17.41 -1.91 14.84
C GLY A 98 -15.98 -1.51 15.18
N ARG A 99 -15.34 -2.32 16.04
CA ARG A 99 -13.98 -2.10 16.51
C ARG A 99 -12.98 -2.60 15.46
N ILE A 100 -12.10 -1.71 15.01
CA ILE A 100 -10.98 -2.01 14.09
C ILE A 100 -9.68 -1.72 14.82
N VAL A 101 -8.78 -2.67 14.86
CA VAL A 101 -7.43 -2.52 15.45
C VAL A 101 -6.42 -2.28 14.33
N GLY A 102 -5.50 -1.34 14.51
CA GLY A 102 -4.45 -1.07 13.53
C GLY A 102 -3.23 -0.38 14.15
N VAL A 103 -2.06 -0.58 13.53
CA VAL A 103 -0.80 0.00 14.00
C VAL A 103 -0.65 1.42 13.50
N VAL A 104 -0.15 2.32 14.35
CA VAL A 104 0.12 3.72 14.03
C VAL A 104 1.52 4.16 14.49
N PRO A 105 2.21 5.03 13.75
CA PRO A 105 1.83 5.58 12.44
C PRO A 105 1.83 4.51 11.33
N SER A 106 0.85 4.59 10.45
CA SER A 106 0.70 3.73 9.28
C SER A 106 0.07 4.53 8.14
N TYR A 107 -0.52 3.85 7.16
CA TYR A 107 -1.26 4.51 6.10
C TYR A 107 -2.55 5.11 6.65
N PHE A 108 -2.61 6.42 6.73
CA PHE A 108 -3.68 7.14 7.45
C PHE A 108 -5.09 6.90 6.89
N MET A 109 -5.23 6.40 5.66
CA MET A 109 -6.55 6.10 5.09
C MET A 109 -7.27 4.95 5.79
N PHE A 110 -6.59 4.11 6.55
CA PHE A 110 -7.25 3.12 7.41
C PHE A 110 -8.15 3.81 8.44
N GLN A 111 -7.61 4.82 9.13
CA GLN A 111 -8.38 5.64 10.08
C GLN A 111 -9.47 6.44 9.38
N VAL A 112 -9.15 7.11 8.26
CA VAL A 112 -10.10 7.90 7.48
C VAL A 112 -11.32 7.08 7.05
N TYR A 113 -11.13 5.87 6.55
CA TYR A 113 -12.27 5.03 6.16
C TYR A 113 -13.03 4.47 7.36
N SER A 114 -12.33 4.12 8.43
CA SER A 114 -12.97 3.71 9.67
C SER A 114 -13.91 4.82 10.19
N GLU A 115 -13.43 6.05 10.25
CA GLU A 115 -14.22 7.21 10.65
C GLU A 115 -15.38 7.49 9.68
N MET A 116 -15.11 7.49 8.36
CA MET A 116 -16.13 7.73 7.33
C MET A 116 -17.32 6.78 7.45
N TYR A 117 -17.06 5.51 7.77
CA TYR A 117 -18.09 4.50 7.95
C TYR A 117 -18.59 4.37 9.40
N GLY A 118 -18.09 5.21 10.31
CA GLY A 118 -18.49 5.19 11.72
C GLY A 118 -18.02 3.95 12.46
N ARG A 119 -16.80 3.54 12.21
CA ARG A 119 -16.09 2.48 12.93
C ARG A 119 -15.22 3.08 14.02
N ASN A 120 -14.93 2.31 15.04
CA ASN A 120 -14.04 2.68 16.12
C ASN A 120 -12.64 2.14 15.82
N PHE A 121 -11.73 3.01 15.35
CA PHE A 121 -10.36 2.63 15.09
C PHE A 121 -9.51 2.73 16.37
N VAL A 122 -8.85 1.64 16.74
CA VAL A 122 -8.00 1.52 17.92
C VAL A 122 -6.53 1.54 17.49
N ASP A 123 -5.82 2.56 17.94
CA ASP A 123 -4.44 2.83 17.60
C ASP A 123 -3.47 1.99 18.45
N ILE A 124 -2.65 1.19 17.79
CA ILE A 124 -1.52 0.49 18.40
C ILE A 124 -0.23 1.21 18.04
N SER A 125 0.40 1.86 19.01
CA SER A 125 1.68 2.53 18.81
C SER A 125 2.83 1.52 18.77
N TYR A 126 3.86 1.81 17.96
CA TYR A 126 5.16 1.15 18.03
C TYR A 126 5.77 1.27 19.42
N ASN A 127 6.73 0.41 19.72
CA ASN A 127 7.63 0.58 20.85
C ASN A 127 8.51 1.85 20.65
N GLU A 128 9.17 2.32 21.71
CA GLU A 128 10.02 3.53 21.64
C GLU A 128 11.17 3.37 20.63
N ASP A 129 11.74 2.17 20.54
CA ASP A 129 12.79 1.80 19.57
C ASP A 129 12.29 1.62 18.14
N LEU A 130 11.00 1.86 17.89
CA LEU A 130 10.26 1.68 16.63
C LEU A 130 10.07 0.22 16.22
N SER A 131 10.31 -0.75 17.08
CA SER A 131 9.93 -2.15 16.82
C SER A 131 8.40 -2.33 16.88
N MET A 132 7.92 -3.43 16.27
CA MET A 132 6.49 -3.77 16.29
C MET A 132 6.07 -4.21 17.70
N ASN A 133 4.93 -3.71 18.16
CA ASN A 133 4.39 -4.08 19.47
C ASN A 133 3.39 -5.23 19.36
N VAL A 134 3.91 -6.44 19.06
CA VAL A 134 3.10 -7.64 18.82
C VAL A 134 2.22 -7.99 20.01
N GLU A 135 2.75 -7.92 21.24
CA GLU A 135 1.98 -8.22 22.46
C GLU A 135 0.81 -7.27 22.64
N LYS A 136 1.01 -5.99 22.36
CA LYS A 136 -0.06 -5.00 22.44
C LYS A 136 -1.12 -5.25 21.37
N ILE A 137 -0.72 -5.61 20.13
CA ILE A 137 -1.67 -5.99 19.09
C ILE A 137 -2.52 -7.16 19.59
N ILE A 138 -1.92 -8.26 20.05
CA ILE A 138 -2.62 -9.45 20.51
C ILE A 138 -3.57 -9.13 21.68
N ASN A 139 -3.14 -8.33 22.64
CA ASN A 139 -3.96 -7.95 23.79
C ASN A 139 -5.17 -7.08 23.42
N GLU A 140 -5.06 -6.31 22.34
CA GLU A 140 -6.16 -5.48 21.83
C GLU A 140 -7.14 -6.24 20.93
N LEU A 141 -6.84 -7.48 20.54
CA LEU A 141 -7.80 -8.34 19.84
C LEU A 141 -8.81 -8.93 20.84
N THR A 142 -9.79 -8.12 21.19
CA THR A 142 -10.88 -8.48 22.13
C THR A 142 -12.06 -9.11 21.37
N ASP A 143 -13.04 -9.67 22.08
CA ASP A 143 -14.18 -10.37 21.47
C ASP A 143 -15.12 -9.43 20.68
N ASP A 144 -15.03 -8.11 20.89
CA ASP A 144 -15.75 -7.11 20.12
C ASP A 144 -14.95 -6.57 18.92
N THR A 145 -13.72 -7.02 18.73
CA THR A 145 -12.89 -6.65 17.57
C THR A 145 -13.43 -7.34 16.32
N GLN A 146 -13.76 -6.55 15.30
CA GLN A 146 -14.27 -7.07 14.03
C GLN A 146 -13.18 -7.18 12.96
N MET A 147 -12.16 -6.32 13.03
CA MET A 147 -11.10 -6.32 12.03
C MET A 147 -9.76 -5.92 12.63
N LEU A 148 -8.70 -6.57 12.15
CA LEU A 148 -7.31 -6.16 12.33
C LEU A 148 -6.74 -5.73 10.98
N ILE A 149 -6.10 -4.56 10.93
CA ILE A 149 -5.44 -4.04 9.72
C ILE A 149 -3.94 -3.92 9.98
N LEU A 150 -3.15 -4.60 9.16
CA LEU A 150 -1.69 -4.55 9.17
C LEU A 150 -1.18 -4.09 7.81
N LEU A 151 -0.17 -3.24 7.80
CA LEU A 151 0.57 -2.85 6.58
C LEU A 151 1.97 -3.46 6.66
N ASN A 152 2.31 -4.34 5.74
CA ASN A 152 3.59 -5.07 5.76
C ASN A 152 4.22 -5.20 4.36
N PRO A 153 5.37 -4.56 4.13
CA PRO A 153 6.11 -3.61 4.99
C PRO A 153 5.31 -2.37 5.34
N ASN A 154 5.49 -1.85 6.57
CA ASN A 154 4.76 -0.69 7.03
C ASN A 154 5.24 0.61 6.35
N ASN A 155 4.33 1.52 6.12
CA ASN A 155 4.60 2.90 5.71
C ASN A 155 3.94 3.84 6.75
N PRO A 156 4.70 4.72 7.43
CA PRO A 156 5.98 5.25 6.98
C PRO A 156 7.23 4.54 7.53
N MET A 157 7.13 3.60 8.45
CA MET A 157 8.28 3.12 9.24
C MET A 157 9.21 2.15 8.49
N GLY A 158 8.70 1.42 7.49
CA GLY A 158 9.45 0.38 6.78
C GLY A 158 9.70 -0.91 7.59
N ASN A 159 9.04 -1.07 8.72
CA ASN A 159 9.10 -2.27 9.54
C ASN A 159 8.36 -3.42 8.88
N VAL A 160 8.76 -4.63 9.24
CA VAL A 160 8.13 -5.88 8.79
C VAL A 160 7.89 -6.77 10.00
N TYR A 161 6.87 -7.61 9.90
CA TYR A 161 6.67 -8.71 10.86
C TYR A 161 7.55 -9.90 10.48
N THR A 162 8.10 -10.59 11.47
CA THR A 162 8.65 -11.93 11.26
C THR A 162 7.51 -12.92 11.05
N ASP A 163 7.83 -14.11 10.52
CA ASP A 163 6.82 -15.16 10.33
C ASP A 163 6.20 -15.56 11.67
N GLU A 164 7.03 -15.70 12.72
CA GLU A 164 6.59 -16.09 14.06
C GLU A 164 5.68 -15.02 14.70
N GLU A 165 6.02 -13.75 14.52
CA GLU A 165 5.20 -12.63 15.02
C GLU A 165 3.83 -12.61 14.34
N LEU A 166 3.80 -12.73 13.01
CA LEU A 166 2.55 -12.73 12.28
C LEU A 166 1.71 -13.97 12.58
N GLU A 167 2.32 -15.17 12.62
CA GLU A 167 1.60 -16.42 12.96
C GLU A 167 0.94 -16.36 14.35
N ARG A 168 1.59 -15.73 15.32
CA ARG A 168 0.99 -15.50 16.65
C ARG A 168 -0.23 -14.59 16.59
N ILE A 169 -0.13 -13.48 15.83
CA ILE A 169 -1.24 -12.54 15.63
C ILE A 169 -2.39 -13.24 14.90
N LEU A 170 -2.09 -13.94 13.79
CA LEU A 170 -3.06 -14.65 12.97
C LEU A 170 -3.84 -15.70 13.78
N LYS A 171 -3.13 -16.49 14.58
CA LYS A 171 -3.77 -17.50 15.42
C LYS A 171 -4.84 -16.89 16.33
N VAL A 172 -4.54 -15.80 17.00
CA VAL A 172 -5.51 -15.11 17.88
C VAL A 172 -6.66 -14.51 17.08
N ALA A 173 -6.38 -13.90 15.93
CA ALA A 173 -7.42 -13.34 15.06
C ALA A 173 -8.38 -14.44 14.57
N GLN A 174 -7.88 -15.58 14.15
CA GLN A 174 -8.68 -16.73 13.70
C GLN A 174 -9.48 -17.36 14.84
N GLU A 175 -8.89 -17.60 16.01
CA GLU A 175 -9.58 -18.12 17.19
C GLU A 175 -10.78 -17.23 17.60
N LYS A 176 -10.67 -15.92 17.39
CA LYS A 176 -11.71 -14.93 17.71
C LYS A 176 -12.59 -14.55 16.51
N GLN A 177 -12.39 -15.16 15.35
CA GLN A 177 -13.11 -14.87 14.12
C GLN A 177 -13.05 -13.38 13.70
N ILE A 178 -11.88 -12.77 13.87
CA ILE A 178 -11.60 -11.38 13.50
C ILE A 178 -11.15 -11.37 12.04
N THR A 179 -11.76 -10.54 11.21
CA THR A 179 -11.32 -10.32 9.82
C THR A 179 -9.92 -9.72 9.80
N LEU A 180 -9.03 -10.29 9.03
CA LEU A 180 -7.67 -9.78 8.84
C LEU A 180 -7.52 -9.12 7.48
N LEU A 181 -7.00 -7.90 7.47
CA LEU A 181 -6.54 -7.21 6.28
C LEU A 181 -5.04 -6.95 6.37
N ILE A 182 -4.24 -7.62 5.54
CA ILE A 182 -2.83 -7.33 5.38
C ILE A 182 -2.65 -6.54 4.08
N ASP A 183 -2.19 -5.32 4.22
CA ASP A 183 -1.82 -4.50 3.08
C ASP A 183 -0.36 -4.78 2.69
N GLU A 184 -0.16 -5.37 1.53
CA GLU A 184 1.14 -5.68 0.94
C GLU A 184 1.51 -4.72 -0.20
N ALA A 185 1.18 -3.43 -0.08
CA ALA A 185 1.52 -2.43 -1.09
C ALA A 185 3.03 -2.36 -1.41
N TYR A 186 3.86 -2.81 -0.50
CA TYR A 186 5.32 -2.81 -0.62
C TYR A 186 5.91 -4.23 -0.76
N HIS A 187 5.11 -5.24 -1.07
CA HIS A 187 5.50 -6.64 -1.11
C HIS A 187 6.80 -6.90 -1.89
N TYR A 188 6.96 -6.33 -3.09
CA TYR A 188 8.13 -6.60 -3.94
C TYR A 188 9.44 -6.00 -3.45
N PHE A 189 9.40 -5.13 -2.44
CA PHE A 189 10.59 -4.55 -1.81
C PHE A 189 11.10 -5.39 -0.63
N TYR A 190 10.32 -6.39 -0.24
CA TYR A 190 10.61 -7.35 0.81
C TYR A 190 10.24 -8.75 0.33
N PRO A 191 11.13 -9.76 0.45
CA PRO A 191 10.98 -11.03 -0.26
C PRO A 191 9.89 -11.95 0.29
N ARG A 192 9.25 -11.59 1.41
CA ARG A 192 8.21 -12.42 2.05
C ARG A 192 6.82 -11.91 1.74
N THR A 193 5.88 -12.85 1.64
CA THR A 193 4.46 -12.58 1.47
C THR A 193 3.62 -13.49 2.36
N PHE A 194 2.48 -12.97 2.77
CA PHE A 194 1.50 -13.70 3.57
C PHE A 194 0.28 -14.13 2.76
N ILE A 195 0.38 -14.11 1.44
CA ILE A 195 -0.72 -14.45 0.51
C ILE A 195 -1.36 -15.80 0.80
N ARG A 196 -0.57 -16.80 1.27
CA ARG A 196 -1.08 -18.13 1.61
C ARG A 196 -2.22 -18.08 2.63
N TYR A 197 -2.16 -17.18 3.61
CA TYR A 197 -3.23 -17.07 4.62
C TYR A 197 -4.53 -16.60 4.02
N ALA A 198 -4.50 -15.62 3.12
CA ALA A 198 -5.69 -15.17 2.40
C ALA A 198 -6.26 -16.22 1.45
N LEU A 199 -5.44 -17.18 0.98
CA LEU A 199 -5.89 -18.27 0.14
C LEU A 199 -6.48 -19.44 0.93
N GLU A 200 -6.07 -19.63 2.18
CA GLU A 200 -6.41 -20.79 3.00
C GLU A 200 -7.42 -20.46 4.12
N CYS A 201 -7.53 -19.20 4.52
CA CYS A 201 -8.34 -18.77 5.65
C CYS A 201 -9.52 -17.91 5.21
N GLU A 202 -10.72 -18.25 5.70
CA GLU A 202 -11.92 -17.44 5.49
C GLU A 202 -11.74 -16.05 6.13
N TYR A 203 -12.16 -15.01 5.39
CA TYR A 203 -12.16 -13.61 5.83
C TYR A 203 -10.79 -12.99 6.09
N ASP A 204 -9.71 -13.64 5.64
CA ASP A 204 -8.39 -13.04 5.55
C ASP A 204 -8.17 -12.45 4.16
N PHE A 205 -7.68 -11.22 4.10
CA PHE A 205 -7.49 -10.48 2.85
C PHE A 205 -6.10 -9.91 2.74
N ILE A 206 -5.58 -9.93 1.51
CA ILE A 206 -4.38 -9.19 1.14
C ILE A 206 -4.74 -8.18 0.06
N THR A 207 -4.21 -6.96 0.19
CA THR A 207 -4.27 -5.95 -0.87
C THR A 207 -2.88 -5.72 -1.46
N ARG A 208 -2.80 -5.63 -2.80
CA ARG A 208 -1.57 -5.31 -3.54
C ARG A 208 -1.84 -4.31 -4.65
N ILE A 209 -0.80 -3.57 -5.04
CA ILE A 209 -0.93 -2.45 -5.97
C ILE A 209 0.13 -2.50 -7.07
N PHE A 210 -0.21 -1.94 -8.22
CA PHE A 210 0.72 -1.70 -9.31
C PHE A 210 1.40 -0.31 -9.25
N SER A 211 1.04 0.52 -8.27
CA SER A 211 1.50 1.91 -8.16
C SER A 211 2.94 2.08 -7.71
N LYS A 212 3.55 1.06 -7.06
CA LYS A 212 4.88 1.18 -6.44
C LYS A 212 5.96 0.60 -7.35
N LEU A 213 6.32 -0.67 -7.20
CA LEU A 213 7.38 -1.28 -8.01
C LEU A 213 7.16 -1.13 -9.51
N PHE A 214 5.93 -1.34 -9.96
CA PHE A 214 5.58 -1.36 -11.39
C PHE A 214 5.53 0.02 -12.06
N SER A 215 5.85 1.10 -11.36
CA SER A 215 5.83 2.49 -11.89
C SER A 215 4.47 2.92 -12.48
N MET A 216 3.38 2.29 -12.05
CA MET A 216 2.03 2.48 -12.61
C MET A 216 1.10 3.30 -11.70
N ALA A 217 1.64 4.23 -10.89
CA ALA A 217 0.82 5.04 -9.97
C ALA A 217 -0.30 5.81 -10.67
N GLY A 218 -0.07 6.28 -11.89
CA GLY A 218 -1.06 6.97 -12.72
C GLY A 218 -2.15 6.06 -13.30
N CYS A 219 -1.92 4.74 -13.35
CA CYS A 219 -2.85 3.77 -13.94
C CYS A 219 -3.98 3.36 -12.99
N ARG A 220 -3.82 3.56 -11.69
CA ARG A 220 -4.85 3.25 -10.68
C ARG A 220 -5.36 1.80 -10.74
N LEU A 221 -4.46 0.82 -10.68
CA LEU A 221 -4.78 -0.61 -10.64
C LEU A 221 -4.30 -1.25 -9.35
N GLU A 222 -5.18 -2.02 -8.74
CA GLU A 222 -4.98 -2.75 -7.49
C GLU A 222 -5.77 -4.05 -7.51
N TYR A 223 -5.45 -4.97 -6.64
CA TYR A 223 -6.21 -6.19 -6.45
C TYR A 223 -6.27 -6.61 -4.99
N VAL A 224 -7.38 -7.27 -4.67
CA VAL A 224 -7.62 -7.96 -3.40
C VAL A 224 -7.45 -9.46 -3.63
N VAL A 225 -6.74 -10.11 -2.74
CA VAL A 225 -6.67 -11.58 -2.64
C VAL A 225 -7.41 -12.01 -1.38
N GLY A 226 -8.20 -13.07 -1.47
CA GLY A 226 -8.94 -13.59 -0.33
C GLY A 226 -9.60 -14.93 -0.62
N TRP A 227 -10.24 -15.50 0.38
CA TRP A 227 -11.08 -16.67 0.19
C TRP A 227 -12.27 -16.36 -0.75
N PRO A 228 -12.69 -17.30 -1.63
CA PRO A 228 -13.66 -17.00 -2.70
C PRO A 228 -14.98 -16.38 -2.22
N GLU A 229 -15.52 -16.83 -1.08
CA GLU A 229 -16.74 -16.26 -0.53
C GLU A 229 -16.56 -14.82 -0.04
N GLY A 230 -15.43 -14.53 0.59
CA GLY A 230 -15.05 -13.17 1.01
C GLY A 230 -14.85 -12.25 -0.19
N VAL A 231 -14.14 -12.72 -1.21
CA VAL A 231 -13.92 -12.00 -2.48
C VAL A 231 -15.23 -11.65 -3.16
N LYS A 232 -16.21 -12.57 -3.20
CA LYS A 232 -17.56 -12.29 -3.72
C LYS A 232 -18.26 -11.16 -2.97
N MET A 233 -18.05 -11.02 -1.66
CA MET A 233 -18.63 -9.90 -0.90
C MET A 233 -17.97 -8.58 -1.27
N VAL A 234 -16.65 -8.56 -1.47
CA VAL A 234 -15.93 -7.38 -1.97
C VAL A 234 -16.43 -7.00 -3.37
N GLN A 235 -16.55 -7.97 -4.28
CA GLN A 235 -17.05 -7.76 -5.64
C GLN A 235 -18.46 -7.14 -5.70
N LYS A 236 -19.34 -7.44 -4.74
CA LYS A 236 -20.68 -6.82 -4.65
C LYS A 236 -20.66 -5.32 -4.37
N LEU A 237 -19.57 -4.81 -3.82
CA LEU A 237 -19.39 -3.38 -3.55
C LEU A 237 -18.69 -2.64 -4.69
N CYS A 238 -18.09 -3.38 -5.62
CA CYS A 238 -17.47 -2.78 -6.79
C CYS A 238 -18.51 -2.13 -7.70
N THR A 239 -18.19 -0.98 -8.23
CA THR A 239 -18.99 -0.38 -9.29
C THR A 239 -18.86 -1.20 -10.59
N PRO A 240 -19.89 -1.26 -11.46
CA PRO A 240 -19.74 -1.89 -12.77
C PRO A 240 -18.55 -1.30 -13.53
N HIS A 241 -17.75 -2.19 -14.15
CA HIS A 241 -16.58 -1.78 -14.93
C HIS A 241 -15.59 -0.89 -14.17
N ASN A 242 -15.34 -1.24 -12.91
CA ASN A 242 -14.52 -0.44 -11.96
C ASN A 242 -13.03 -0.38 -12.30
N THR A 243 -12.55 -1.10 -13.30
CA THR A 243 -11.14 -1.13 -13.70
C THR A 243 -10.91 -0.37 -15.02
N ASN A 244 -9.66 -0.07 -15.27
CA ASN A 244 -9.21 0.70 -16.42
C ASN A 244 -8.52 -0.23 -17.43
N THR A 245 -9.04 -0.29 -18.65
CA THR A 245 -8.52 -1.17 -19.71
C THR A 245 -7.04 -0.91 -20.01
N PHE A 246 -6.59 0.36 -20.04
CA PHE A 246 -5.18 0.69 -20.22
C PHE A 246 -4.34 0.18 -19.08
N ALA A 247 -4.81 0.31 -17.83
CA ALA A 247 -4.08 -0.17 -16.67
C ALA A 247 -3.87 -1.69 -16.71
N MET A 248 -4.89 -2.44 -17.11
CA MET A 248 -4.79 -3.90 -17.26
C MET A 248 -3.80 -4.27 -18.37
N LEU A 249 -3.85 -3.61 -19.51
CA LEU A 249 -2.94 -3.85 -20.63
C LEU A 249 -1.47 -3.59 -20.23
N PHE A 250 -1.20 -2.49 -19.52
CA PHE A 250 0.14 -2.21 -18.99
C PHE A 250 0.58 -3.27 -17.98
N ALA A 251 -0.28 -3.62 -17.02
CA ALA A 251 0.06 -4.60 -16.00
C ALA A 251 0.31 -6.00 -16.60
N GLU A 252 -0.55 -6.45 -17.49
CA GLU A 252 -0.40 -7.72 -18.21
C GLU A 252 0.95 -7.80 -18.93
N LYS A 253 1.29 -6.74 -19.65
CA LYS A 253 2.54 -6.70 -20.39
C LYS A 253 3.77 -6.74 -19.47
N ILE A 254 3.72 -6.12 -18.27
CA ILE A 254 4.80 -6.24 -17.26
C ILE A 254 4.90 -7.68 -16.76
N LEU A 255 3.78 -8.28 -16.39
CA LEU A 255 3.75 -9.64 -15.82
C LEU A 255 4.19 -10.71 -16.82
N THR A 256 3.92 -10.49 -18.11
CA THR A 256 4.23 -11.44 -19.20
C THR A 256 5.54 -11.15 -19.93
N THR A 257 6.20 -10.02 -19.68
CA THR A 257 7.48 -9.70 -20.32
C THR A 257 8.64 -10.30 -19.50
N PRO A 258 9.40 -11.26 -20.04
CA PRO A 258 10.50 -11.88 -19.32
C PRO A 258 11.49 -10.85 -18.79
N ARG A 259 11.93 -11.02 -17.56
CA ARG A 259 12.95 -10.19 -16.87
C ARG A 259 12.59 -8.72 -16.63
N LEU A 260 11.47 -8.20 -17.11
CA LEU A 260 11.12 -6.80 -16.87
C LEU A 260 10.88 -6.56 -15.36
N LEU A 261 10.09 -7.42 -14.71
CA LEU A 261 9.88 -7.35 -13.26
C LEU A 261 11.19 -7.48 -12.49
N ASP A 262 12.04 -8.43 -12.85
CA ASP A 262 13.36 -8.63 -12.22
C ASP A 262 14.23 -7.39 -12.36
N SER A 263 14.24 -6.74 -13.52
CA SER A 263 15.03 -5.51 -13.75
C SER A 263 14.53 -4.33 -12.91
N LEU A 264 13.20 -4.21 -12.70
CA LEU A 264 12.65 -3.17 -11.83
C LEU A 264 13.07 -3.39 -10.37
N ILE A 265 13.05 -4.65 -9.90
CA ILE A 265 13.52 -5.01 -8.55
C ILE A 265 15.02 -4.73 -8.40
N GLU A 266 15.83 -5.13 -9.38
CA GLU A 266 17.28 -4.91 -9.38
C GLU A 266 17.64 -3.43 -9.35
N ASN A 267 17.02 -2.61 -10.21
CA ASN A 267 17.26 -1.17 -10.25
C ASN A 267 16.94 -0.51 -8.90
N LEU A 268 15.82 -0.88 -8.28
CA LEU A 268 15.45 -0.35 -6.98
C LEU A 268 16.43 -0.78 -5.88
N ASN A 269 16.86 -2.05 -5.87
CA ASN A 269 17.82 -2.54 -4.89
C ASN A 269 19.18 -1.83 -5.04
N ASN A 270 19.65 -1.62 -6.26
CA ASN A 270 20.87 -0.86 -6.54
C ASN A 270 20.77 0.59 -6.04
N GLY A 271 19.64 1.26 -6.27
CA GLY A 271 19.37 2.61 -5.75
C GLY A 271 19.35 2.67 -4.22
N ARG A 272 18.73 1.66 -3.57
CA ARG A 272 18.71 1.51 -2.12
C ARG A 272 20.10 1.34 -1.55
N GLU A 273 20.85 0.40 -2.07
CA GLU A 273 22.23 0.13 -1.64
C GLU A 273 23.14 1.36 -1.79
N TYR A 274 23.03 2.04 -2.93
CA TYR A 274 23.76 3.29 -3.16
C TYR A 274 23.44 4.34 -2.08
N LEU A 275 22.17 4.56 -1.78
CA LEU A 275 21.76 5.56 -0.79
C LEU A 275 22.20 5.17 0.63
N ILE A 276 22.02 3.92 1.02
CA ILE A 276 22.44 3.41 2.34
C ILE A 276 23.95 3.57 2.50
N ASN A 277 24.75 3.10 1.55
CA ASN A 277 26.21 3.21 1.59
C ASN A 277 26.67 4.68 1.71
N TRP A 278 25.97 5.59 1.01
CA TRP A 278 26.27 7.01 1.11
C TRP A 278 25.92 7.58 2.49
N LEU A 279 24.77 7.21 3.06
CA LEU A 279 24.34 7.65 4.40
C LEU A 279 25.32 7.16 5.46
N ASP A 280 25.74 5.91 5.42
CA ASP A 280 26.70 5.32 6.35
C ASP A 280 28.08 6.01 6.24
N ALA A 281 28.58 6.21 5.04
CA ALA A 281 29.86 6.88 4.79
C ALA A 281 29.86 8.35 5.25
N ASN A 282 28.70 8.96 5.46
CA ASN A 282 28.53 10.35 5.92
C ASN A 282 27.94 10.46 7.33
N ASP A 283 27.94 9.38 8.12
CA ASP A 283 27.44 9.34 9.51
C ASP A 283 25.99 9.84 9.66
N TYR A 284 25.08 9.41 8.77
CA TYR A 284 23.65 9.63 8.90
C TYR A 284 22.96 8.38 9.46
N SER A 285 22.23 8.51 10.54
CA SER A 285 21.34 7.44 11.00
C SER A 285 20.14 7.31 10.08
N HIS A 286 19.82 6.08 9.69
CA HIS A 286 18.69 5.77 8.83
C HIS A 286 17.94 4.51 9.28
N LYS A 287 16.70 4.33 8.82
CA LYS A 287 15.83 3.17 9.08
C LYS A 287 14.83 2.99 7.92
N GLY A 288 14.13 1.86 7.90
CA GLY A 288 12.98 1.67 7.01
C GLY A 288 13.33 1.04 5.67
N GLU A 289 14.19 0.03 5.66
CA GLU A 289 14.80 -0.52 4.45
C GLU A 289 13.91 -1.51 3.67
N ALA A 290 12.76 -1.91 4.21
CA ALA A 290 11.89 -2.90 3.58
C ALA A 290 10.83 -2.32 2.62
N GLY A 291 10.73 -0.99 2.50
CA GLY A 291 9.90 -0.30 1.50
C GLY A 291 10.72 0.30 0.36
N ASN A 292 10.10 1.09 -0.52
CA ASN A 292 10.83 1.92 -1.49
C ASN A 292 11.12 3.32 -0.94
N PHE A 293 11.45 3.42 0.31
CA PHE A 293 11.77 4.67 0.99
C PHE A 293 12.71 4.40 2.16
N ILE A 294 13.41 5.43 2.61
CA ILE A 294 14.29 5.41 3.78
C ILE A 294 13.94 6.59 4.67
N PHE A 295 13.90 6.35 5.98
CA PHE A 295 13.93 7.38 7.00
C PHE A 295 15.36 7.79 7.27
N ILE A 296 15.61 9.09 7.30
CA ILE A 296 16.92 9.67 7.54
C ILE A 296 16.80 10.64 8.70
N LYS A 297 17.66 10.48 9.72
CA LYS A 297 17.79 11.46 10.79
C LYS A 297 18.69 12.61 10.31
N PRO A 298 18.14 13.81 10.06
CA PRO A 298 18.93 14.92 9.56
C PRO A 298 19.82 15.50 10.65
N LYS A 299 20.94 16.10 10.25
CA LYS A 299 21.85 16.82 11.16
C LYS A 299 21.37 18.24 11.50
N THR A 300 20.31 18.71 10.84
CA THR A 300 19.68 20.03 11.03
C THR A 300 18.16 19.88 11.02
N ASP A 301 17.41 20.96 11.17
CA ASP A 301 15.96 20.93 11.20
C ASP A 301 15.38 20.30 9.91
N ALA A 302 14.55 19.26 10.06
CA ALA A 302 13.98 18.48 8.97
C ALA A 302 13.06 19.32 8.07
N GLN A 303 12.25 20.21 8.64
CA GLN A 303 11.33 21.04 7.86
C GLN A 303 12.07 22.09 7.04
N ASN A 304 13.14 22.64 7.57
CA ASN A 304 14.00 23.56 6.82
C ASN A 304 14.66 22.86 5.62
N ILE A 305 15.06 21.58 5.77
CA ILE A 305 15.59 20.81 4.66
C ILE A 305 14.50 20.61 3.58
N VAL A 306 13.29 20.19 3.97
CA VAL A 306 12.16 20.04 3.03
C VAL A 306 11.93 21.32 2.25
N ASN A 307 11.87 22.46 2.94
CA ASN A 307 11.64 23.76 2.29
C ASN A 307 12.75 24.13 1.30
N ARG A 308 14.02 23.91 1.66
CA ARG A 308 15.17 24.16 0.79
C ARG A 308 15.23 23.19 -0.39
N MET A 309 14.96 21.91 -0.18
CA MET A 309 14.91 20.92 -1.25
C MET A 309 13.84 21.28 -2.27
N LYS A 310 12.69 21.75 -1.82
CA LYS A 310 11.62 22.23 -2.71
C LYS A 310 12.03 23.49 -3.47
N ALA A 311 12.55 24.51 -2.78
CA ALA A 311 12.86 25.83 -3.37
C ALA A 311 14.08 25.79 -4.28
N ASP A 312 15.20 25.23 -3.79
CA ASP A 312 16.51 25.34 -4.44
C ASP A 312 16.80 24.20 -5.40
N LYS A 313 16.29 22.99 -5.11
CA LYS A 313 16.61 21.76 -5.84
C LYS A 313 15.43 21.17 -6.62
N LYS A 314 14.25 21.75 -6.49
CA LYS A 314 13.01 21.21 -7.07
C LYS A 314 12.74 19.73 -6.71
N ASN A 315 13.06 19.34 -5.48
CA ASN A 315 12.82 18.00 -4.98
C ASN A 315 11.73 18.03 -3.92
N LEU A 316 10.77 17.11 -4.00
CA LEU A 316 9.73 16.90 -2.99
C LEU A 316 10.13 15.72 -2.10
N ILE A 317 10.30 15.99 -0.81
CA ILE A 317 10.53 14.99 0.23
C ILE A 317 9.58 15.26 1.40
N LYS A 318 9.43 14.32 2.33
CA LYS A 318 8.58 14.52 3.53
C LYS A 318 9.39 14.56 4.80
N SER A 319 8.95 15.44 5.73
CA SER A 319 9.39 15.40 7.13
C SER A 319 8.33 14.74 7.99
N TYR A 320 8.78 14.02 9.00
CA TYR A 320 7.95 13.43 10.06
C TYR A 320 8.48 13.89 11.40
N PRO A 321 7.66 14.59 12.22
CA PRO A 321 8.06 15.00 13.57
C PRO A 321 7.89 13.84 14.56
N ASN A 322 8.72 13.82 15.59
CA ASN A 322 8.55 12.98 16.77
C ASN A 322 8.40 11.47 16.51
N VAL A 323 9.27 10.91 15.66
CA VAL A 323 9.26 9.50 15.33
C VAL A 323 10.05 8.70 16.39
N GLY A 324 9.41 8.40 17.54
CA GLY A 324 10.02 7.69 18.67
C GLY A 324 11.41 8.21 19.03
N GLU A 325 12.33 7.32 19.35
CA GLU A 325 13.74 7.68 19.63
C GLU A 325 14.48 8.27 18.43
N PHE A 326 13.98 8.05 17.22
CA PHE A 326 14.58 8.60 16.01
C PHE A 326 14.36 10.13 15.89
N GLY A 327 13.32 10.66 16.55
CA GLY A 327 13.01 12.09 16.59
C GLY A 327 12.46 12.62 15.27
N ASN A 328 12.77 13.89 14.95
CA ASN A 328 12.38 14.46 13.67
C ASN A 328 13.22 13.88 12.55
N CYS A 329 12.55 13.38 11.51
CA CYS A 329 13.22 12.71 10.40
C CYS A 329 12.67 13.12 9.03
N LEU A 330 13.41 12.78 7.99
CA LEU A 330 13.00 12.86 6.60
C LEU A 330 12.62 11.48 6.11
N ARG A 331 11.61 11.38 5.25
CA ARG A 331 11.37 10.21 4.43
C ARG A 331 11.63 10.55 2.98
N VAL A 332 12.49 9.77 2.36
CA VAL A 332 12.88 9.90 0.95
C VAL A 332 12.61 8.59 0.27
N ASN A 333 11.87 8.59 -0.83
CA ASN A 333 11.71 7.37 -1.60
C ASN A 333 12.91 7.09 -2.52
N ILE A 334 13.04 5.82 -2.79
CA ILE A 334 14.04 5.21 -3.68
C ILE A 334 13.29 4.74 -4.91
N GLY A 335 13.80 5.06 -6.07
CA GLY A 335 13.20 4.65 -7.33
C GLY A 335 13.78 5.40 -8.50
#